data_fe6e0ff72b4df6f81005c8d36eab650a
#
_entry.id   fe6e0ff72b4df6f81005c8d36eab650a
#
_cell.length_a   1.000
_cell.length_b   1.000
_cell.length_c   1.000
_cell.angle_alpha   90.00
_cell.angle_beta   90.00
_cell.angle_gamma   90.00
#
_symmetry.space_group_name_H-M   'P 1'
#
loop_
_entity.id
_entity.type
_entity.pdbx_description
1 polymer ?
#
loop_
_entity_poly.entity_id
_entity_poly.type
_entity_poly.pdbx_seq_one_letter_code
_entity_poly.pdbx_strand_id
1 'polypeptide(L)'
;ARLLWIMAGNRPALRSLVRLLGLAYTRGDHKKALALGEQVLRLNPFDNHGMRHTLAEDYLGSGDADACLRIAAAFPDDPAPELRFNEALALFRLGRAKGAIDALKRAHQMSPRVAAFLLPGRVRKPQLSDLGVSLDGDDRAWLYRDAMREVWKQTPGALEWAKKMLG
;
A
#
# COMPACT_ATOMS: atom_id res chain seq x y z
N ALA A 1 -12.14 6.57 22.03
CA ALA A 1 -12.59 7.81 21.39
C ALA A 1 -12.29 7.73 19.90
N ARG A 2 -13.13 8.34 19.05
CA ARG A 2 -12.92 8.47 17.60
C ARG A 2 -12.80 9.95 17.26
N LEU A 3 -11.91 10.28 16.34
CA LEU A 3 -11.69 11.63 15.81
C LEU A 3 -12.10 11.62 14.32
N LEU A 4 -13.39 11.66 14.04
CA LEU A 4 -13.87 11.61 12.66
C LEU A 4 -13.45 12.86 11.88
N TRP A 5 -12.87 12.68 10.69
CA TRP A 5 -12.40 13.77 9.83
C TRP A 5 -13.50 14.76 9.42
N ILE A 6 -14.75 14.29 9.30
CA ILE A 6 -15.89 15.14 8.98
C ILE A 6 -16.10 16.25 10.00
N MET A 7 -15.71 16.01 11.26
CA MET A 7 -15.75 17.00 12.32
C MET A 7 -14.53 17.92 12.21
N ALA A 8 -14.74 19.15 11.76
CA ALA A 8 -13.66 20.11 11.49
C ALA A 8 -12.70 20.31 12.68
N GLY A 9 -13.22 20.31 13.91
CA GLY A 9 -12.42 20.44 15.15
C GLY A 9 -11.42 19.30 15.38
N ASN A 10 -11.63 18.13 14.78
CA ASN A 10 -10.72 16.97 14.90
C ASN A 10 -9.53 17.04 13.91
N ARG A 11 -9.66 17.80 12.83
CA ARG A 11 -8.67 17.86 11.75
C ARG A 11 -7.27 18.31 12.21
N PRO A 12 -7.12 19.32 13.09
CA PRO A 12 -5.80 19.70 13.59
C PRO A 12 -5.08 18.56 14.31
N ALA A 13 -5.78 17.84 15.19
CA ALA A 13 -5.19 16.72 15.93
C ALA A 13 -4.76 15.58 14.99
N LEU A 14 -5.61 15.18 14.03
CA LEU A 14 -5.28 14.17 13.03
C LEU A 14 -4.09 14.59 12.16
N ARG A 15 -4.06 15.85 11.69
CA ARG A 15 -2.93 16.39 10.92
C ARG A 15 -1.63 16.38 11.72
N SER A 16 -1.69 16.68 13.03
CA SER A 16 -0.52 16.63 13.90
C SER A 16 0.04 15.20 14.03
N LEU A 17 -0.82 14.21 14.16
CA LEU A 17 -0.40 12.81 14.19
C LEU A 17 0.25 12.37 12.87
N VAL A 18 -0.33 12.77 11.72
CA VAL A 18 0.25 12.48 10.39
C VAL A 18 1.60 13.18 10.22
N ARG A 19 1.77 14.39 10.72
CA ARG A 19 3.07 15.08 10.70
C ARG A 19 4.10 14.38 11.58
N LEU A 20 3.73 13.92 12.77
CA LEU A 20 4.59 13.15 13.66
C LEU A 20 5.01 11.83 13.02
N LEU A 21 4.09 11.16 12.31
CA LEU A 21 4.39 9.97 11.51
C LEU A 21 5.44 10.27 10.43
N GLY A 22 5.27 11.35 9.66
CA GLY A 22 6.25 11.78 8.66
C GLY A 22 7.63 12.05 9.27
N LEU A 23 7.69 12.69 10.45
CA LEU A 23 8.94 12.92 11.18
C LEU A 23 9.59 11.60 11.66
N ALA A 24 8.78 10.61 12.06
CA ALA A 24 9.30 9.31 12.44
C ALA A 24 9.95 8.59 11.24
N TYR A 25 9.33 8.62 10.06
CA TYR A 25 9.93 8.11 8.82
C TYR A 25 11.25 8.81 8.48
N THR A 26 11.27 10.14 8.50
CA THR A 26 12.47 10.93 8.21
C THR A 26 13.64 10.59 9.14
N ARG A 27 13.34 10.16 10.38
CA ARG A 27 14.33 9.73 11.37
C ARG A 27 14.68 8.24 11.32
N GLY A 28 14.07 7.48 10.41
CA GLY A 28 14.22 6.02 10.32
C GLY A 28 13.58 5.26 11.47
N ASP A 29 12.71 5.90 12.27
CA ASP A 29 11.99 5.25 13.38
C ASP A 29 10.70 4.60 12.84
N HIS A 30 10.89 3.51 12.06
CA HIS A 30 9.79 2.77 11.44
C HIS A 30 8.80 2.21 12.46
N LYS A 31 9.27 1.77 13.63
CA LYS A 31 8.39 1.26 14.68
C LYS A 31 7.43 2.34 15.19
N LYS A 32 7.93 3.54 15.40
CA LYS A 32 7.11 4.67 15.82
C LYS A 32 6.16 5.14 14.71
N ALA A 33 6.65 5.16 13.46
CA ALA A 33 5.83 5.51 12.31
C ALA A 33 4.64 4.55 12.19
N LEU A 34 4.87 3.24 12.26
CA LEU A 34 3.83 2.22 12.23
C LEU A 34 2.79 2.41 13.35
N ALA A 35 3.24 2.60 14.59
CA ALA A 35 2.36 2.82 15.74
C ALA A 35 1.50 4.09 15.58
N LEU A 36 2.06 5.16 15.03
CA LEU A 36 1.33 6.40 14.73
C LEU A 36 0.30 6.21 13.61
N GLY A 37 0.65 5.47 12.56
CA GLY A 37 -0.27 5.13 11.46
C GLY A 37 -1.47 4.33 11.96
N GLU A 38 -1.23 3.31 12.77
CA GLU A 38 -2.30 2.53 13.43
C GLU A 38 -3.18 3.43 14.33
N GLN A 39 -2.57 4.36 15.06
CA GLN A 39 -3.30 5.29 15.89
C GLN A 39 -4.21 6.20 15.05
N VAL A 40 -3.70 6.75 13.95
CA VAL A 40 -4.50 7.57 13.01
C VAL A 40 -5.68 6.78 12.47
N LEU A 41 -5.45 5.54 12.00
CA LEU A 41 -6.49 4.69 11.45
C LEU A 41 -7.55 4.33 12.50
N ARG A 42 -7.13 3.98 13.73
CA ARG A 42 -8.04 3.69 14.84
C ARG A 42 -8.89 4.90 15.23
N LEU A 43 -8.33 6.10 15.21
CA LEU A 43 -9.04 7.33 15.54
C LEU A 43 -9.99 7.77 14.42
N ASN A 44 -9.60 7.57 13.16
CA ASN A 44 -10.36 7.93 11.97
C ASN A 44 -10.54 6.70 11.04
N PRO A 45 -11.49 5.80 11.36
CA PRO A 45 -11.67 4.53 10.63
C PRO A 45 -12.09 4.70 9.16
N PHE A 46 -12.60 5.86 8.75
CA PHE A 46 -12.87 6.16 7.34
C PHE A 46 -11.62 6.45 6.52
N ASP A 47 -10.49 6.54 7.20
CA ASP A 47 -9.16 6.68 6.61
C ASP A 47 -9.02 7.75 5.53
N ASN A 48 -9.50 8.94 5.82
CA ASN A 48 -9.39 10.10 4.91
C ASN A 48 -7.92 10.52 4.62
N HIS A 49 -6.95 9.92 5.32
CA HIS A 49 -5.52 10.16 5.14
C HIS A 49 -4.81 9.06 4.33
N GLY A 50 -5.52 7.97 3.98
CA GLY A 50 -4.95 6.86 3.22
C GLY A 50 -3.95 6.01 4.00
N MET A 51 -4.02 6.00 5.34
CA MET A 51 -3.10 5.23 6.20
C MET A 51 -3.11 3.74 5.90
N ARG A 52 -4.23 3.19 5.40
CA ARG A 52 -4.32 1.79 4.99
C ARG A 52 -3.26 1.38 3.97
N HIS A 53 -2.90 2.29 3.04
CA HIS A 53 -1.87 2.02 2.03
C HIS A 53 -0.49 1.97 2.67
N THR A 54 -0.13 3.03 3.40
CA THR A 54 1.16 3.11 4.10
C THR A 54 1.35 1.95 5.08
N LEU A 55 0.32 1.62 5.87
CA LEU A 55 0.39 0.51 6.82
C LEU A 55 0.55 -0.85 6.12
N ALA A 56 -0.18 -1.10 5.02
CA ALA A 56 -0.05 -2.34 4.26
C ALA A 56 1.37 -2.51 3.67
N GLU A 57 1.97 -1.43 3.16
CA GLU A 57 3.34 -1.40 2.66
C GLU A 57 4.37 -1.65 3.76
N ASP A 58 4.23 -0.96 4.90
CA ASP A 58 5.11 -1.10 6.05
C ASP A 58 5.08 -2.51 6.65
N TYR A 59 3.88 -3.10 6.79
CA TYR A 59 3.74 -4.47 7.26
C TYR A 59 4.41 -5.47 6.32
N LEU A 60 4.25 -5.30 5.01
CA LEU A 60 4.96 -6.14 4.05
C LEU A 60 6.47 -5.92 4.09
N GLY A 61 6.92 -4.68 4.23
CA GLY A 61 8.33 -4.33 4.37
C GLY A 61 8.97 -4.94 5.61
N SER A 62 8.23 -5.00 6.72
CA SER A 62 8.68 -5.61 7.99
C SER A 62 8.47 -7.14 8.05
N GLY A 63 7.82 -7.75 7.05
CA GLY A 63 7.57 -9.19 6.99
C GLY A 63 6.26 -9.66 7.62
N ASP A 64 5.42 -8.76 8.15
CA ASP A 64 4.12 -9.09 8.76
C ASP A 64 3.01 -9.15 7.70
N ALA A 65 2.98 -10.25 6.95
CA ALA A 65 1.97 -10.48 5.92
C ALA A 65 0.54 -10.60 6.48
N ASP A 66 0.37 -11.15 7.69
CA ASP A 66 -0.95 -11.26 8.31
C ASP A 66 -1.51 -9.88 8.69
N ALA A 67 -0.67 -8.95 9.17
CA ALA A 67 -1.11 -7.58 9.42
C ALA A 67 -1.54 -6.87 8.14
N CYS A 68 -0.79 -7.03 7.04
CA CYS A 68 -1.20 -6.51 5.73
C CYS A 68 -2.58 -7.04 5.32
N LEU A 69 -2.85 -8.35 5.49
CA LEU A 69 -4.16 -8.94 5.19
C LEU A 69 -5.28 -8.39 6.08
N ARG A 70 -5.01 -8.11 7.35
CA ARG A 70 -6.00 -7.46 8.22
C ARG A 70 -6.40 -6.08 7.69
N ILE A 71 -5.42 -5.30 7.22
CA ILE A 71 -5.70 -4.00 6.58
C ILE A 71 -6.51 -4.20 5.29
N ALA A 72 -6.10 -5.11 4.41
CA ALA A 72 -6.81 -5.36 3.14
C ALA A 72 -8.26 -5.81 3.37
N ALA A 73 -8.50 -6.63 4.39
CA ALA A 73 -9.85 -7.10 4.78
C ALA A 73 -10.72 -5.99 5.40
N ALA A 74 -10.11 -5.01 6.08
CA ALA A 74 -10.82 -3.87 6.64
C ALA A 74 -11.31 -2.88 5.56
N PHE A 75 -10.72 -2.93 4.35
CA PHE A 75 -11.05 -2.05 3.22
C PHE A 75 -11.30 -2.86 1.94
N PRO A 76 -12.37 -3.69 1.90
CA PRO A 76 -12.64 -4.58 0.76
C PRO A 76 -12.94 -3.82 -0.54
N ASP A 77 -13.57 -2.66 -0.42
CA ASP A 77 -14.01 -1.82 -1.55
C ASP A 77 -13.04 -0.68 -1.86
N ASP A 78 -11.77 -0.79 -1.42
CA ASP A 78 -10.76 0.22 -1.75
C ASP A 78 -10.60 0.35 -3.27
N PRO A 79 -10.79 1.54 -3.84
CA PRO A 79 -10.67 1.78 -5.28
C PRO A 79 -9.22 1.78 -5.78
N ALA A 80 -8.25 1.80 -4.87
CA ALA A 80 -6.84 1.84 -5.22
C ALA A 80 -6.26 0.44 -5.45
N PRO A 81 -5.61 0.19 -6.59
CA PRO A 81 -5.08 -1.14 -6.92
C PRO A 81 -3.92 -1.58 -5.99
N GLU A 82 -3.19 -0.63 -5.40
CA GLU A 82 -2.02 -0.89 -4.56
C GLU A 82 -2.32 -1.84 -3.42
N LEU A 83 -3.45 -1.62 -2.73
CA LEU A 83 -3.84 -2.47 -1.61
C LEU A 83 -4.12 -3.91 -2.06
N ARG A 84 -4.65 -4.11 -3.27
CA ARG A 84 -4.90 -5.44 -3.84
C ARG A 84 -3.61 -6.12 -4.27
N PHE A 85 -2.62 -5.38 -4.82
CA PHE A 85 -1.29 -5.93 -5.09
C PHE A 85 -0.57 -6.33 -3.80
N ASN A 86 -0.70 -5.53 -2.74
CA ASN A 86 -0.16 -5.85 -1.42
C ASN A 86 -0.83 -7.09 -0.81
N GLU A 87 -2.15 -7.22 -0.94
CA GLU A 87 -2.91 -8.42 -0.54
C GLU A 87 -2.40 -9.67 -1.28
N ALA A 88 -2.18 -9.57 -2.59
CA ALA A 88 -1.66 -10.68 -3.39
C ALA A 88 -0.27 -11.14 -2.92
N LEU A 89 0.63 -10.19 -2.65
CA LEU A 89 1.97 -10.49 -2.13
C LEU A 89 1.91 -11.10 -0.72
N ALA A 90 1.05 -10.59 0.17
CA ALA A 90 0.85 -11.14 1.50
C ALA A 90 0.37 -12.60 1.45
N LEU A 91 -0.64 -12.87 0.63
CA LEU A 91 -1.18 -14.22 0.44
C LEU A 91 -0.14 -15.17 -0.17
N PHE A 92 0.68 -14.68 -1.11
CA PHE A 92 1.78 -15.44 -1.69
C PHE A 92 2.81 -15.82 -0.62
N ARG A 93 3.25 -14.89 0.23
CA ARG A 93 4.17 -15.14 1.35
C ARG A 93 3.66 -16.18 2.33
N LEU A 94 2.34 -16.20 2.58
CA LEU A 94 1.69 -17.14 3.48
C LEU A 94 1.37 -18.48 2.82
N GLY A 95 1.78 -18.72 1.56
CA GLY A 95 1.51 -19.95 0.84
C GLY A 95 0.04 -20.18 0.47
N ARG A 96 -0.81 -19.13 0.56
CA ARG A 96 -2.24 -19.19 0.24
C ARG A 96 -2.46 -19.05 -1.27
N ALA A 97 -1.97 -20.01 -2.04
CA ALA A 97 -1.80 -19.94 -3.50
C ALA A 97 -3.06 -19.50 -4.27
N LYS A 98 -4.22 -20.11 -4.01
CA LYS A 98 -5.48 -19.75 -4.70
C LYS A 98 -5.85 -18.29 -4.42
N GLY A 99 -5.87 -17.88 -3.16
CA GLY A 99 -6.19 -16.50 -2.77
C GLY A 99 -5.22 -15.49 -3.37
N ALA A 100 -3.92 -15.82 -3.42
CA ALA A 100 -2.89 -14.97 -4.02
C ALA A 100 -3.15 -14.73 -5.52
N ILE A 101 -3.49 -15.79 -6.27
CA ILE A 101 -3.82 -15.68 -7.71
C ILE A 101 -5.07 -14.81 -7.90
N ASP A 102 -6.12 -15.06 -7.11
CA ASP A 102 -7.37 -14.32 -7.22
C ASP A 102 -7.18 -12.83 -6.89
N ALA A 103 -6.42 -12.52 -5.83
CA ALA A 103 -6.09 -11.15 -5.47
C ALA A 103 -5.23 -10.46 -6.54
N LEU A 104 -4.22 -11.14 -7.08
CA LEU A 104 -3.36 -10.60 -8.14
C LEU A 104 -4.14 -10.28 -9.42
N LYS A 105 -5.03 -11.17 -9.83
CA LYS A 105 -5.88 -10.95 -11.00
C LYS A 105 -6.83 -9.77 -10.79
N ARG A 106 -7.46 -9.66 -9.62
CA ARG A 106 -8.29 -8.49 -9.28
C ARG A 106 -7.48 -7.19 -9.32
N ALA A 107 -6.30 -7.18 -8.71
CA ALA A 107 -5.40 -6.03 -8.73
C ALA A 107 -5.04 -5.61 -10.16
N HIS A 108 -4.70 -6.58 -11.02
CA HIS A 108 -4.38 -6.35 -12.42
C HIS A 108 -5.59 -5.82 -13.22
N GLN A 109 -6.79 -6.33 -12.96
CA GLN A 109 -8.02 -5.82 -13.59
C GLN A 109 -8.31 -4.37 -13.19
N MET A 110 -7.99 -3.99 -11.93
CA MET A 110 -8.13 -2.60 -11.48
C MET A 110 -7.12 -1.67 -12.14
N SER A 111 -5.87 -2.10 -12.31
CA SER A 111 -4.82 -1.36 -13.01
C SER A 111 -3.76 -2.29 -13.62
N PRO A 112 -3.84 -2.58 -14.93
CA PRO A 112 -2.79 -3.26 -15.67
C PRO A 112 -1.46 -2.48 -15.65
N ARG A 113 -1.51 -1.15 -15.51
CA ARG A 113 -0.33 -0.26 -15.46
C ARG A 113 0.58 -0.58 -14.29
N VAL A 114 0.02 -0.87 -13.11
CA VAL A 114 0.83 -1.23 -11.94
C VAL A 114 1.68 -2.45 -12.24
N ALA A 115 1.11 -3.50 -12.83
CA ALA A 115 1.88 -4.68 -13.25
C ALA A 115 2.93 -4.34 -14.32
N ALA A 116 2.58 -3.52 -15.30
CA ALA A 116 3.49 -3.08 -16.37
C ALA A 116 4.72 -2.31 -15.82
N PHE A 117 4.59 -1.62 -14.70
CA PHE A 117 5.68 -0.95 -14.03
C PHE A 117 6.41 -1.85 -13.01
N LEU A 118 5.69 -2.65 -12.26
CA LEU A 118 6.23 -3.49 -11.20
C LEU A 118 7.13 -4.62 -11.73
N LEU A 119 6.67 -5.34 -12.75
CA LEU A 119 7.29 -6.59 -13.20
C LEU A 119 8.61 -6.42 -13.96
N PRO A 120 8.77 -5.46 -14.89
CA PRO A 120 10.00 -5.30 -15.64
C PRO A 120 11.19 -4.90 -14.74
N GLY A 121 12.39 -5.34 -15.12
CA GLY A 121 13.63 -4.95 -14.43
C GLY A 121 13.88 -3.46 -14.48
N ARG A 122 13.65 -2.83 -15.64
CA ARG A 122 13.83 -1.38 -15.86
C ARG A 122 12.57 -0.77 -16.46
N VAL A 123 12.19 0.38 -15.96
CA VAL A 123 11.10 1.22 -16.46
C VAL A 123 11.56 2.67 -16.41
N ARG A 124 11.16 3.46 -17.39
CA ARG A 124 11.43 4.90 -17.38
C ARG A 124 10.52 5.56 -16.34
N LYS A 125 11.10 6.38 -15.46
CA LYS A 125 10.33 7.22 -14.54
C LYS A 125 9.48 8.21 -15.34
N PRO A 126 8.15 8.26 -15.13
CA PRO A 126 7.31 9.27 -15.76
C PRO A 126 7.54 10.64 -15.13
N GLN A 127 7.04 11.68 -15.79
CA GLN A 127 6.96 12.98 -15.17
C GLN A 127 5.90 12.96 -14.08
N LEU A 128 6.30 13.29 -12.85
CA LEU A 128 5.37 13.40 -11.73
C LEU A 128 4.81 14.82 -11.68
N SER A 129 3.54 14.94 -11.30
CA SER A 129 2.85 16.22 -11.15
C SER A 129 2.84 16.67 -9.71
N ASP A 130 3.07 17.96 -9.47
CA ASP A 130 2.91 18.58 -8.15
C ASP A 130 1.43 18.75 -7.74
N LEU A 131 0.50 18.57 -8.70
CA LEU A 131 -0.94 18.73 -8.49
C LEU A 131 -1.62 17.46 -7.91
N GLY A 132 -0.88 16.36 -7.81
CA GLY A 132 -1.37 15.10 -7.27
C GLY A 132 -1.09 13.89 -8.17
N VAL A 133 -1.57 12.73 -7.74
CA VAL A 133 -1.39 11.44 -8.41
C VAL A 133 -2.65 11.08 -9.17
N SER A 134 -2.49 10.63 -10.42
CA SER A 134 -3.61 10.19 -11.27
C SER A 134 -4.32 8.97 -10.66
N LEU A 135 -5.61 8.79 -10.97
CA LEU A 135 -6.36 7.61 -10.50
C LEU A 135 -5.82 6.31 -11.12
N ASP A 136 -5.45 6.33 -12.41
CA ASP A 136 -4.88 5.19 -13.14
C ASP A 136 -3.85 5.70 -14.16
N GLY A 137 -2.76 6.28 -13.66
CA GLY A 137 -1.67 6.84 -14.47
C GLY A 137 -0.34 6.13 -14.26
N ASP A 138 0.61 6.47 -15.14
CA ASP A 138 1.99 5.98 -15.05
C ASP A 138 2.68 6.49 -13.79
N ASP A 139 2.31 7.68 -13.30
CA ASP A 139 2.76 8.27 -12.04
C ASP A 139 2.39 7.38 -10.85
N ARG A 140 1.14 6.94 -10.76
CA ARG A 140 0.66 6.03 -9.71
C ARG A 140 1.39 4.69 -9.77
N ALA A 141 1.45 4.10 -10.95
CA ALA A 141 2.14 2.83 -11.16
C ALA A 141 3.63 2.90 -10.82
N TRP A 142 4.27 4.04 -11.15
CA TRP A 142 5.65 4.29 -10.76
C TRP A 142 5.81 4.41 -9.24
N LEU A 143 4.95 5.17 -8.57
CA LEU A 143 5.02 5.35 -7.11
C LEU A 143 4.87 4.01 -6.39
N TYR A 144 3.94 3.16 -6.81
CA TYR A 144 3.81 1.81 -6.25
C TYR A 144 5.09 0.98 -6.48
N ARG A 145 5.64 1.02 -7.70
CA ARG A 145 6.93 0.36 -8.00
C ARG A 145 8.05 0.88 -7.10
N ASP A 146 8.16 2.19 -6.96
CA ASP A 146 9.21 2.85 -6.16
C ASP A 146 9.14 2.39 -4.70
N ALA A 147 7.94 2.32 -4.12
CA ALA A 147 7.71 1.87 -2.77
C ALA A 147 7.91 0.37 -2.58
N MET A 148 7.39 -0.46 -3.50
CA MET A 148 7.17 -1.88 -3.21
C MET A 148 8.04 -2.84 -4.00
N ARG A 149 8.72 -2.42 -5.06
CA ARG A 149 9.47 -3.36 -5.91
C ARG A 149 10.56 -4.12 -5.15
N GLU A 150 11.25 -3.48 -4.23
CA GLU A 150 12.28 -4.18 -3.43
C GLU A 150 11.64 -5.21 -2.48
N VAL A 151 10.48 -4.91 -1.91
CA VAL A 151 9.72 -5.85 -1.08
C VAL A 151 9.28 -7.08 -1.88
N TRP A 152 8.83 -6.88 -3.13
CA TRP A 152 8.53 -7.96 -4.06
C TRP A 152 9.76 -8.79 -4.41
N LYS A 153 10.92 -8.16 -4.68
CA LYS A 153 12.19 -8.84 -4.99
C LYS A 153 12.72 -9.66 -3.81
N GLN A 154 12.59 -9.12 -2.60
CA GLN A 154 12.99 -9.80 -1.37
C GLN A 154 12.09 -10.99 -1.02
N THR A 155 10.94 -11.11 -1.68
CA THR A 155 10.05 -12.27 -1.57
C THR A 155 10.44 -13.29 -2.65
N PRO A 156 11.08 -14.42 -2.30
CA PRO A 156 11.59 -15.37 -3.28
C PRO A 156 10.51 -15.85 -4.25
N GLY A 157 10.76 -15.69 -5.54
CA GLY A 157 9.87 -16.15 -6.62
C GLY A 157 8.63 -15.30 -6.87
N ALA A 158 8.38 -14.23 -6.09
CA ALA A 158 7.12 -13.46 -6.19
C ALA A 158 6.97 -12.73 -7.54
N LEU A 159 8.04 -12.10 -8.05
CA LEU A 159 7.98 -11.40 -9.34
C LEU A 159 7.80 -12.37 -10.52
N GLU A 160 8.51 -13.49 -10.51
CA GLU A 160 8.39 -14.54 -11.52
C GLU A 160 7.00 -15.17 -11.49
N TRP A 161 6.49 -15.45 -10.28
CA TRP A 161 5.13 -15.92 -10.08
C TRP A 161 4.10 -14.93 -10.65
N ALA A 162 4.19 -13.65 -10.27
CA ALA A 162 3.26 -12.64 -10.74
C ALA A 162 3.30 -12.48 -12.28
N LYS A 163 4.50 -12.50 -12.87
CA LYS A 163 4.68 -12.47 -14.32
C LYS A 163 4.01 -13.67 -15.01
N LYS A 164 4.18 -14.87 -14.44
CA LYS A 164 3.56 -16.09 -14.96
C LYS A 164 2.04 -16.07 -14.87
N MET A 165 1.48 -15.48 -13.81
CA MET A 165 0.02 -15.45 -13.58
C MET A 165 -0.70 -14.38 -14.40
N LEU A 166 0.01 -13.35 -14.82
CA LEU A 166 -0.58 -12.23 -15.58
C LEU A 166 -0.30 -12.32 -17.10
N GLY A 167 0.54 -13.27 -17.53
CA GLY A 167 0.83 -13.53 -18.96
C GLY A 167 1.96 -12.72 -19.46
#